data_2e54a370faeb83f1dc7657e242799382
#
_entry.id   2e54a370faeb83f1dc7657e242799382
#
_cell.length_a   1.000
_cell.length_b   1.000
_cell.length_c   1.000
_cell.angle_alpha   90.00
_cell.angle_beta   90.00
_cell.angle_gamma   90.00
#
_symmetry.space_group_name_H-M   'P 1'
#
loop_
_entity.id
_entity.type
_entity.pdbx_description
1 polymer ?
#
loop_
_entity_poly.entity_id
_entity_poly.type
_entity_poly.pdbx_seq_one_letter_code
_entity_poly.pdbx_strand_id
1 'polypeptide(L)'
;MAEQLQLHDATEADLPGLTTIYNEVIATSTAIYSSVPVTLEERRQWWQARIAQGYPVLIAHDAQGVLGFATFGDFRTWPGYRFTVEHTVHVRADGRSRGAGSQLVRALFPRAAALGKHMMVAGVDAANAASIRFHERLGFTRCGTLREVGHKFERWLDLVFLQRPL
;
A
#
# COMPACT_ATOMS: atom_id res chain seq x y z
N MET A 1 9.12 -22.29 -8.76
CA MET A 1 9.35 -21.79 -7.39
C MET A 1 9.29 -20.27 -7.43
N ALA A 2 8.51 -19.64 -6.57
CA ALA A 2 8.53 -18.19 -6.47
C ALA A 2 9.93 -17.77 -6.00
N GLU A 3 10.53 -16.83 -6.70
CA GLU A 3 11.80 -16.21 -6.30
C GLU A 3 11.62 -15.63 -4.89
N GLN A 4 12.46 -16.04 -3.95
CA GLN A 4 12.40 -15.54 -2.58
C GLN A 4 12.97 -14.13 -2.58
N LEU A 5 12.10 -13.13 -2.63
CA LEU A 5 12.47 -11.73 -2.63
C LEU A 5 13.04 -11.33 -1.26
N GLN A 6 14.05 -10.49 -1.29
CA GLN A 6 14.57 -9.88 -0.06
C GLN A 6 13.64 -8.74 0.37
N LEU A 7 13.07 -8.87 1.57
CA LEU A 7 12.27 -7.83 2.20
C LEU A 7 13.06 -7.20 3.32
N HIS A 8 13.04 -5.87 3.42
CA HIS A 8 13.66 -5.13 4.51
C HIS A 8 12.89 -3.84 4.82
N ASP A 9 13.14 -3.26 5.98
CA ASP A 9 12.65 -1.93 6.30
C ASP A 9 13.34 -0.88 5.42
N ALA A 10 12.57 0.05 4.88
CA ALA A 10 13.10 1.08 3.99
C ALA A 10 14.19 1.92 4.64
N THR A 11 15.21 2.19 3.88
CA THR A 11 16.27 3.14 4.20
C THR A 11 16.18 4.37 3.30
N GLU A 12 16.93 5.39 3.60
CA GLU A 12 16.97 6.60 2.75
C GLU A 12 17.41 6.27 1.30
N ALA A 13 18.27 5.27 1.12
CA ALA A 13 18.73 4.82 -0.19
C ALA A 13 17.62 4.23 -1.07
N ASP A 14 16.52 3.75 -0.48
CA ASP A 14 15.40 3.17 -1.20
C ASP A 14 14.40 4.23 -1.71
N LEU A 15 14.44 5.43 -1.15
CA LEU A 15 13.45 6.47 -1.45
C LEU A 15 13.39 6.89 -2.93
N PRO A 16 14.48 7.02 -3.67
CA PRO A 16 14.39 7.30 -5.10
C PRO A 16 13.60 6.25 -5.88
N GLY A 17 13.86 4.96 -5.65
CA GLY A 17 13.15 3.87 -6.31
C GLY A 17 11.68 3.79 -5.89
N LEU A 18 11.39 3.94 -4.61
CA LEU A 18 10.03 4.02 -4.07
C LEU A 18 9.26 5.19 -4.69
N THR A 19 9.87 6.37 -4.78
CA THR A 19 9.26 7.56 -5.37
C THR A 19 8.93 7.35 -6.84
N THR A 20 9.81 6.70 -7.60
CA THR A 20 9.58 6.37 -9.01
C THR A 20 8.35 5.48 -9.17
N ILE A 21 8.23 4.42 -8.37
CA ILE A 21 7.07 3.51 -8.38
C ILE A 21 5.78 4.27 -8.03
N TYR A 22 5.81 5.09 -6.98
CA TYR A 22 4.65 5.85 -6.54
C TYR A 22 4.16 6.82 -7.63
N ASN A 23 5.06 7.54 -8.27
CA ASN A 23 4.73 8.48 -9.35
C ASN A 23 4.25 7.77 -10.63
N GLU A 24 4.77 6.58 -10.93
CA GLU A 24 4.26 5.76 -12.04
C GLU A 24 2.79 5.36 -11.77
N VAL A 25 2.47 4.94 -10.56
CA VAL A 25 1.09 4.60 -10.17
C VAL A 25 0.18 5.82 -10.27
N ILE A 26 0.62 7.00 -9.82
CA ILE A 26 -0.12 8.26 -9.98
C ILE A 26 -0.42 8.52 -11.46
N ALA A 27 0.57 8.38 -12.33
CA ALA A 27 0.45 8.72 -13.74
C ALA A 27 -0.44 7.74 -14.54
N THR A 28 -0.47 6.46 -14.16
CA THR A 28 -1.01 5.39 -15.01
C THR A 28 -2.20 4.64 -14.42
N SER A 29 -2.54 4.87 -13.15
CA SER A 29 -3.49 4.01 -12.43
C SER A 29 -4.43 4.83 -11.55
N THR A 30 -5.58 4.24 -11.22
CA THR A 30 -6.52 4.74 -10.21
C THR A 30 -6.26 4.17 -8.82
N ALA A 31 -5.16 3.46 -8.60
CA ALA A 31 -4.80 2.96 -7.27
C ALA A 31 -4.47 4.08 -6.28
N ILE A 32 -4.08 5.25 -6.77
CA ILE A 32 -3.91 6.48 -6.00
C ILE A 32 -4.82 7.56 -6.61
N TYR A 33 -5.70 8.14 -5.79
CA TYR A 33 -6.63 9.19 -6.22
C TYR A 33 -5.98 10.57 -6.24
N SER A 34 -4.82 10.66 -6.88
CA SER A 34 -4.10 11.90 -7.13
C SER A 34 -3.55 11.91 -8.55
N SER A 35 -3.44 13.08 -9.13
CA SER A 35 -2.82 13.31 -10.45
C SER A 35 -1.53 14.11 -10.35
N VAL A 36 -1.13 14.51 -9.14
CA VAL A 36 0.06 15.32 -8.90
C VAL A 36 1.21 14.42 -8.44
N PRO A 37 2.30 14.31 -9.20
CA PRO A 37 3.47 13.56 -8.76
C PRO A 37 4.09 14.19 -7.52
N VAL A 38 4.75 13.38 -6.71
CA VAL A 38 5.45 13.83 -5.51
C VAL A 38 6.95 13.95 -5.78
N THR A 39 7.59 14.87 -5.06
CA THR A 39 9.05 15.02 -5.08
C THR A 39 9.71 14.00 -4.15
N LEU A 40 11.01 13.78 -4.35
CA LEU A 40 11.81 12.95 -3.44
C LEU A 40 11.79 13.51 -2.01
N GLU A 41 11.82 14.82 -1.85
CA GLU A 41 11.78 15.47 -0.53
C GLU A 41 10.44 15.24 0.18
N GLU A 42 9.32 15.36 -0.52
CA GLU A 42 8.00 15.01 0.02
C GLU A 42 7.93 13.55 0.44
N ARG A 43 8.53 12.63 -0.33
CA ARG A 43 8.61 11.21 0.05
C ARG A 43 9.50 10.98 1.25
N ARG A 44 10.60 11.70 1.39
CA ARG A 44 11.47 11.65 2.58
C ARG A 44 10.70 12.07 3.83
N GLN A 45 9.99 13.18 3.78
CA GLN A 45 9.17 13.67 4.88
C GLN A 45 8.06 12.68 5.26
N TRP A 46 7.38 12.12 4.28
CA TRP A 46 6.38 11.08 4.49
C TRP A 46 6.99 9.83 5.16
N TRP A 47 8.13 9.35 4.70
CA TRP A 47 8.83 8.21 5.28
C TRP A 47 9.26 8.47 6.73
N GLN A 48 9.85 9.63 6.99
CA GLN A 48 10.24 10.04 8.35
C GLN A 48 9.03 10.10 9.29
N ALA A 49 7.89 10.60 8.81
CA ALA A 49 6.64 10.63 9.60
C ALA A 49 6.15 9.20 9.93
N ARG A 50 6.23 8.26 8.99
CA ARG A 50 5.90 6.85 9.24
C ARG A 50 6.79 6.23 10.32
N ILE A 51 8.09 6.45 10.23
CA ILE A 51 9.06 5.94 11.22
C ILE A 51 8.79 6.56 12.60
N ALA A 52 8.51 7.85 12.66
CA ALA A 52 8.19 8.54 13.91
C ALA A 52 6.91 8.00 14.57
N GLN A 53 5.95 7.51 13.78
CA GLN A 53 4.76 6.82 14.27
C GLN A 53 5.02 5.36 14.70
N GLY A 54 6.22 4.83 14.46
CA GLY A 54 6.54 3.42 14.65
C GLY A 54 5.97 2.49 13.57
N TYR A 55 5.51 3.02 12.45
CA TYR A 55 4.92 2.25 11.36
C TYR A 55 5.99 1.83 10.34
N PRO A 56 5.95 0.57 9.85
CA PRO A 56 6.94 0.08 8.90
C PRO A 56 6.69 0.64 7.51
N VAL A 57 7.76 0.84 6.77
CA VAL A 57 7.76 0.91 5.31
C VAL A 57 8.64 -0.23 4.83
N LEU A 58 8.05 -1.24 4.22
CA LEU A 58 8.75 -2.43 3.75
C LEU A 58 9.08 -2.30 2.28
N ILE A 59 10.29 -2.69 1.93
CA ILE A 59 10.80 -2.71 0.55
C ILE A 59 11.03 -4.15 0.11
N ALA A 60 10.65 -4.46 -1.12
CA ALA A 60 11.10 -5.63 -1.86
C ALA A 60 12.10 -5.20 -2.93
N HIS A 61 13.22 -5.91 -3.02
CA HIS A 61 14.25 -5.69 -4.04
C HIS A 61 14.34 -6.88 -4.99
N ASP A 62 14.70 -6.57 -6.24
CA ASP A 62 15.23 -7.52 -7.20
C ASP A 62 16.62 -7.04 -7.71
N ALA A 63 17.17 -7.69 -8.73
CA ALA A 63 18.46 -7.34 -9.31
C ALA A 63 18.50 -5.92 -9.94
N GLN A 64 17.36 -5.32 -10.19
CA GLN A 64 17.23 -3.98 -10.79
C GLN A 64 17.01 -2.87 -9.76
N GLY A 65 16.88 -3.22 -8.46
CA GLY A 65 16.65 -2.28 -7.38
C GLY A 65 15.29 -2.48 -6.69
N VAL A 66 14.65 -1.37 -6.30
CA VAL A 66 13.33 -1.43 -5.63
C VAL A 66 12.28 -1.99 -6.59
N LEU A 67 11.73 -3.14 -6.22
CA LEU A 67 10.67 -3.84 -6.96
C LEU A 67 9.28 -3.39 -6.50
N GLY A 68 9.14 -3.08 -5.21
CA GLY A 68 7.87 -2.66 -4.64
C GLY A 68 8.02 -2.27 -3.18
N PHE A 69 6.97 -1.70 -2.62
CA PHE A 69 6.91 -1.32 -1.22
C PHE A 69 5.51 -1.50 -0.64
N ALA A 70 5.44 -1.66 0.67
CA ALA A 70 4.20 -1.67 1.41
C ALA A 70 4.36 -0.98 2.77
N THR A 71 3.28 -0.41 3.24
CA THR A 71 3.20 0.27 4.54
C THR A 71 1.77 0.25 5.05
N PHE A 72 1.57 0.69 6.27
CA PHE A 72 0.25 1.05 6.76
C PHE A 72 0.30 2.37 7.54
N GLY A 73 -0.83 3.03 7.65
CA GLY A 73 -1.03 4.24 8.43
C GLY A 73 -2.34 4.19 9.20
N ASP A 74 -2.61 5.22 9.98
CA ASP A 74 -3.87 5.34 10.69
C ASP A 74 -5.05 5.36 9.71
N PHE A 75 -6.09 4.60 10.01
CA PHE A 75 -7.32 4.60 9.22
C PHE A 75 -8.06 5.93 9.34
N ARG A 76 -8.20 6.43 10.59
CA ARG A 76 -8.83 7.71 10.91
C ARG A 76 -8.10 8.34 12.11
N THR A 77 -8.15 9.66 12.21
CA THR A 77 -7.41 10.42 13.24
C THR A 77 -8.03 10.37 14.63
N TRP A 78 -9.33 10.05 14.75
CA TRP A 78 -10.00 9.98 16.06
C TRP A 78 -9.46 8.84 16.92
N PRO A 79 -9.23 9.03 18.22
CA PRO A 79 -8.64 8.01 19.10
C PRO A 79 -9.37 6.67 19.14
N GLY A 80 -10.68 6.66 18.88
CA GLY A 80 -11.47 5.42 18.77
C GLY A 80 -11.03 4.49 17.62
N TYR A 81 -10.33 5.02 16.61
CA TYR A 81 -9.80 4.24 15.48
C TYR A 81 -8.34 3.79 15.66
N ARG A 82 -7.72 4.04 16.82
CA ARG A 82 -6.28 3.79 17.03
C ARG A 82 -5.82 2.34 16.80
N PHE A 83 -6.75 1.39 16.83
CA PHE A 83 -6.45 -0.03 16.59
C PHE A 83 -6.71 -0.47 15.16
N THR A 84 -7.11 0.44 14.28
CA THR A 84 -7.34 0.18 12.85
C THR A 84 -6.29 0.90 12.02
N VAL A 85 -5.70 0.16 11.08
CA VAL A 85 -4.75 0.70 10.11
C VAL A 85 -5.23 0.45 8.69
N GLU A 86 -4.84 1.30 7.77
CA GLU A 86 -5.05 1.12 6.32
C GLU A 86 -3.70 0.91 5.65
N HIS A 87 -3.58 -0.18 4.89
CA HIS A 87 -2.33 -0.50 4.21
C HIS A 87 -2.28 0.08 2.80
N THR A 88 -1.06 0.18 2.30
CA THR A 88 -0.74 0.53 0.91
C THR A 88 0.29 -0.46 0.39
N VAL A 89 0.14 -0.92 -0.84
CA VAL A 89 1.12 -1.74 -1.55
C VAL A 89 1.20 -1.32 -3.01
N HIS A 90 2.40 -1.09 -3.49
CA HIS A 90 2.66 -0.80 -4.90
C HIS A 90 3.88 -1.59 -5.37
N VAL A 91 3.76 -2.17 -6.57
CA VAL A 91 4.81 -2.97 -7.20
C VAL A 91 5.08 -2.38 -8.59
N ARG A 92 6.35 -2.28 -8.95
CA ARG A 92 6.81 -1.85 -10.28
C ARG A 92 6.11 -2.67 -11.36
N ALA A 93 5.74 -2.04 -12.47
CA ALA A 93 4.88 -2.65 -13.49
C ALA A 93 5.43 -3.97 -14.05
N ASP A 94 6.74 -4.03 -14.31
CA ASP A 94 7.44 -5.22 -14.81
C ASP A 94 7.64 -6.33 -13.76
N GLY A 95 7.42 -5.99 -12.48
CA GLY A 95 7.52 -6.92 -11.35
C GLY A 95 6.19 -7.51 -10.88
N ARG A 96 5.08 -7.09 -11.49
CA ARG A 96 3.75 -7.60 -11.13
C ARG A 96 3.62 -9.09 -11.46
N SER A 97 2.72 -9.77 -10.76
CA SER A 97 2.48 -11.23 -10.88
C SER A 97 3.65 -12.15 -10.45
N ARG A 98 4.75 -11.59 -9.93
CA ARG A 98 5.89 -12.35 -9.36
C ARG A 98 5.73 -12.65 -7.86
N GLY A 99 4.59 -12.30 -7.26
CA GLY A 99 4.30 -12.56 -5.85
C GLY A 99 4.82 -11.50 -4.87
N ALA A 100 5.52 -10.47 -5.33
CA ALA A 100 6.10 -9.42 -4.47
C ALA A 100 5.05 -8.71 -3.61
N GLY A 101 3.94 -8.32 -4.20
CA GLY A 101 2.83 -7.67 -3.47
C GLY A 101 2.28 -8.53 -2.35
N SER A 102 2.10 -9.83 -2.59
CA SER A 102 1.61 -10.77 -1.57
C SER A 102 2.61 -10.94 -0.42
N GLN A 103 3.90 -11.03 -0.72
CA GLN A 103 4.94 -11.15 0.29
C GLN A 103 5.02 -9.89 1.14
N LEU A 104 4.99 -8.71 0.51
CA LEU A 104 4.99 -7.40 1.18
C LEU A 104 3.80 -7.26 2.13
N VAL A 105 2.57 -7.50 1.66
CA VAL A 105 1.37 -7.34 2.50
C VAL A 105 1.35 -8.37 3.63
N ARG A 106 1.71 -9.63 3.37
CA ARG A 106 1.82 -10.65 4.43
C ARG A 106 2.81 -10.27 5.52
N ALA A 107 3.92 -9.63 5.14
CA ALA A 107 4.93 -9.16 6.10
C ALA A 107 4.43 -7.98 6.97
N LEU A 108 3.42 -7.24 6.54
CA LEU A 108 2.79 -6.18 7.35
C LEU A 108 1.96 -6.75 8.51
N PHE A 109 1.34 -7.92 8.36
CA PHE A 109 0.41 -8.46 9.36
C PHE A 109 1.06 -8.63 10.75
N PRO A 110 2.18 -9.36 10.89
CA PRO A 110 2.82 -9.50 12.21
C PRO A 110 3.36 -8.17 12.73
N ARG A 111 3.77 -7.24 11.85
CA ARG A 111 4.24 -5.91 12.25
C ARG A 111 3.09 -5.08 12.88
N ALA A 112 1.92 -5.12 12.26
CA ALA A 112 0.72 -4.44 12.78
C ALA A 112 0.24 -5.09 14.09
N ALA A 113 0.18 -6.42 14.16
CA ALA A 113 -0.20 -7.15 15.36
C ALA A 113 0.74 -6.85 16.54
N ALA A 114 2.05 -6.78 16.30
CA ALA A 114 3.04 -6.43 17.32
C ALA A 114 2.85 -5.00 17.88
N LEU A 115 2.26 -4.10 17.11
CA LEU A 115 1.88 -2.76 17.56
C LEU A 115 0.49 -2.70 18.24
N GLY A 116 -0.13 -3.85 18.50
CA GLY A 116 -1.45 -3.95 19.12
C GLY A 116 -2.60 -3.55 18.20
N LYS A 117 -2.38 -3.50 16.90
CA LYS A 117 -3.47 -3.24 15.94
C LYS A 117 -4.38 -4.46 15.84
N HIS A 118 -5.66 -4.21 15.62
CA HIS A 118 -6.71 -5.22 15.61
C HIS A 118 -7.26 -5.47 14.20
N MET A 119 -7.38 -4.41 13.39
CA MET A 119 -7.98 -4.48 12.06
C MET A 119 -7.12 -3.78 11.02
N MET A 120 -6.95 -4.41 9.86
CA MET A 120 -6.33 -3.79 8.69
C MET A 120 -7.36 -3.59 7.59
N VAL A 121 -7.40 -2.39 7.03
CA VAL A 121 -8.31 -1.98 5.95
C VAL A 121 -7.51 -1.83 4.65
N ALA A 122 -8.18 -2.15 3.55
CA ALA A 122 -7.73 -1.85 2.20
C ALA A 122 -8.80 -1.07 1.46
N GLY A 123 -8.43 0.04 0.82
CA GLY A 123 -9.27 0.78 -0.11
C GLY A 123 -8.86 0.49 -1.54
N VAL A 124 -9.79 0.06 -2.38
CA VAL A 124 -9.52 -0.37 -3.76
C VAL A 124 -10.55 0.26 -4.70
N ASP A 125 -10.10 0.77 -5.85
CA ASP A 125 -11.02 1.17 -6.93
C ASP A 125 -11.93 -0.01 -7.29
N ALA A 126 -13.24 0.20 -7.26
CA ALA A 126 -14.24 -0.83 -7.51
C ALA A 126 -14.09 -1.48 -8.90
N ALA A 127 -13.54 -0.77 -9.88
CA ALA A 127 -13.25 -1.28 -11.22
C ALA A 127 -12.00 -2.18 -11.26
N ASN A 128 -11.16 -2.17 -10.23
CA ASN A 128 -9.94 -2.98 -10.17
C ASN A 128 -10.21 -4.38 -9.58
N ALA A 129 -10.87 -5.22 -10.38
CA ALA A 129 -11.22 -6.58 -9.98
C ALA A 129 -10.00 -7.44 -9.60
N ALA A 130 -8.85 -7.21 -10.22
CA ALA A 130 -7.62 -7.93 -9.94
C ALA A 130 -7.10 -7.62 -8.53
N SER A 131 -7.12 -6.34 -8.12
CA SER A 131 -6.74 -5.91 -6.79
C SER A 131 -7.72 -6.42 -5.73
N ILE A 132 -9.02 -6.41 -6.01
CA ILE A 132 -10.03 -6.95 -5.09
C ILE A 132 -9.73 -8.45 -4.84
N ARG A 133 -9.56 -9.26 -5.90
CA ARG A 133 -9.21 -10.69 -5.76
C ARG A 133 -7.87 -10.91 -5.06
N PHE A 134 -6.89 -10.03 -5.28
CA PHE A 134 -5.60 -10.07 -4.59
C PHE A 134 -5.80 -9.95 -3.07
N HIS A 135 -6.60 -9.00 -2.61
CA HIS A 135 -6.89 -8.81 -1.18
C HIS A 135 -7.72 -9.96 -0.61
N GLU A 136 -8.71 -10.45 -1.34
CA GLU A 136 -9.51 -11.62 -0.92
C GLU A 136 -8.62 -12.86 -0.68
N ARG A 137 -7.65 -13.12 -1.56
CA ARG A 137 -6.67 -14.21 -1.37
C ARG A 137 -5.74 -14.00 -0.17
N LEU A 138 -5.58 -12.78 0.30
CA LEU A 138 -4.83 -12.45 1.52
C LEU A 138 -5.68 -12.48 2.79
N GLY A 139 -6.95 -12.87 2.68
CA GLY A 139 -7.86 -13.01 3.81
C GLY A 139 -8.65 -11.74 4.14
N PHE A 140 -8.65 -10.75 3.26
CA PHE A 140 -9.54 -9.60 3.39
C PHE A 140 -10.95 -9.94 2.92
N THR A 141 -11.96 -9.38 3.57
CA THR A 141 -13.36 -9.49 3.16
C THR A 141 -13.90 -8.12 2.78
N ARG A 142 -14.76 -8.06 1.76
CA ARG A 142 -15.43 -6.82 1.39
C ARG A 142 -16.37 -6.39 2.49
N CYS A 143 -16.36 -5.09 2.82
CA CYS A 143 -17.27 -4.51 3.80
C CYS A 143 -18.22 -3.46 3.21
N GLY A 144 -17.92 -2.88 2.08
CA GLY A 144 -18.81 -1.92 1.45
C GLY A 144 -18.19 -1.19 0.27
N THR A 145 -19.04 -0.45 -0.45
CA THR A 145 -18.64 0.39 -1.58
C THR A 145 -19.15 1.79 -1.36
N LEU A 146 -18.26 2.76 -1.46
CA LEU A 146 -18.59 4.18 -1.50
C LEU A 146 -18.65 4.61 -2.96
N ARG A 147 -19.82 5.11 -3.40
CA ARG A 147 -20.02 5.51 -4.78
C ARG A 147 -19.51 6.92 -5.02
N GLU A 148 -18.83 7.12 -6.15
CA GLU A 148 -18.43 8.44 -6.70
C GLU A 148 -17.66 9.30 -5.69
N VAL A 149 -16.87 8.67 -4.81
CA VAL A 149 -16.08 9.38 -3.78
C VAL A 149 -14.73 9.87 -4.29
N GLY A 150 -14.24 9.30 -5.40
CA GLY A 150 -13.00 9.70 -6.06
C GLY A 150 -13.27 10.28 -7.43
N HIS A 151 -12.35 11.12 -7.92
CA HIS A 151 -12.38 11.64 -9.28
C HIS A 151 -10.96 11.66 -9.85
N LYS A 152 -10.75 10.99 -10.99
CA LYS A 152 -9.45 10.93 -11.67
C LYS A 152 -9.66 10.55 -13.14
N PHE A 153 -8.80 11.03 -14.02
CA PHE A 153 -8.91 10.78 -15.46
C PHE A 153 -10.30 11.15 -16.02
N GLU A 154 -10.82 12.30 -15.57
CA GLU A 154 -12.11 12.85 -15.98
C GLU A 154 -13.33 11.94 -15.71
N ARG A 155 -13.23 11.06 -14.70
CA ARG A 155 -14.33 10.17 -14.31
C ARG A 155 -14.45 10.03 -12.79
N TRP A 156 -15.66 9.77 -12.33
CA TRP A 156 -15.97 9.43 -10.95
C TRP A 156 -15.54 7.99 -10.64
N LEU A 157 -15.02 7.76 -9.45
CA LEU A 157 -14.50 6.48 -9.01
C LEU A 157 -15.24 6.02 -7.75
N ASP A 158 -15.62 4.75 -7.75
CA ASP A 158 -16.18 4.08 -6.58
C ASP A 158 -15.05 3.42 -5.78
N LEU A 159 -15.12 3.51 -4.46
CA LEU A 159 -14.13 2.91 -3.56
C LEU A 159 -14.73 1.70 -2.85
N VAL A 160 -14.13 0.53 -3.01
CA VAL A 160 -14.43 -0.67 -2.22
C VAL A 160 -13.53 -0.72 -1.02
N PHE A 161 -14.12 -0.86 0.17
CA PHE A 161 -13.38 -1.21 1.38
C PHE A 161 -13.38 -2.71 1.61
N LEU A 162 -12.20 -3.24 1.92
CA LEU A 162 -12.01 -4.59 2.42
C LEU A 162 -11.31 -4.50 3.77
N GLN A 163 -11.52 -5.49 4.64
CA GLN A 163 -10.90 -5.53 5.95
C GLN A 163 -10.44 -6.93 6.31
N ARG A 164 -9.43 -6.99 7.17
CA ARG A 164 -8.86 -8.24 7.69
C ARG A 164 -8.52 -8.08 9.17
N PRO A 165 -9.01 -8.98 10.06
CA PRO A 165 -8.50 -9.05 11.44
C PRO A 165 -7.01 -9.41 11.47
N LEU A 166 -6.30 -8.87 12.42
CA LEU A 166 -4.85 -9.09 12.62
C LEU A 166 -4.59 -10.09 13.75
#